data_a23091a06df8d81435593d4fd003a857
#
_entry.id   a23091a06df8d81435593d4fd003a857
#
_cell.length_a   1.000
_cell.length_b   1.000
_cell.length_c   1.000
_cell.angle_alpha   90.00
_cell.angle_beta   90.00
_cell.angle_gamma   90.00
#
_symmetry.space_group_name_H-M   'P 1'
#
loop_
_entity.id
_entity.type
_entity.pdbx_description
1 polymer ?
#
loop_
_entity_poly.entity_id
_entity_poly.type
_entity_poly.pdbx_seq_one_letter_code
_entity_poly.pdbx_strand_id
1 'polypeptide(L)'
;MARILVIEDNATNLKLASLLLSNAGHTPLCAVDAETGLTLAHAEQPDLILMDIQLPGMDGLTATALLKKDSATAAIPVIALTAMAMNEDREKARMAGCDAYIAKPLRYQELLAAIDTLLAQSRERKNPMPEPP
;
A
#
# COMPACT_ATOMS: atom_id res chain seq x y z
N MET A 1 -13.12 4.97 -7.92
CA MET A 1 -12.99 5.19 -6.47
C MET A 1 -12.52 3.93 -5.79
N ALA A 2 -11.47 4.02 -5.01
CA ALA A 2 -10.89 2.85 -4.36
C ALA A 2 -10.87 3.03 -2.84
N ARG A 3 -10.92 1.91 -2.12
CA ARG A 3 -10.70 1.87 -0.67
C ARG A 3 -9.23 1.59 -0.46
N ILE A 4 -8.54 2.51 0.21
CA ILE A 4 -7.08 2.43 0.38
C ILE A 4 -6.74 2.42 1.86
N LEU A 5 -6.09 1.36 2.31
CA LEU A 5 -5.64 1.25 3.70
C LEU A 5 -4.27 1.93 3.84
N VAL A 6 -4.18 2.89 4.77
CA VAL A 6 -2.94 3.60 5.07
C VAL A 6 -2.45 3.13 6.44
N ILE A 7 -1.25 2.55 6.47
CA ILE A 7 -0.62 2.08 7.70
C ILE A 7 0.56 2.99 8.00
N GLU A 8 0.41 3.88 8.96
CA GLU A 8 1.36 4.94 9.30
C GLU A 8 1.22 5.32 10.78
N ASP A 9 2.30 5.27 11.52
CA ASP A 9 2.28 5.57 12.96
C ASP A 9 2.32 7.07 13.29
N ASN A 10 2.80 7.90 12.38
CA ASN A 10 2.86 9.35 12.58
C ASN A 10 1.51 9.98 12.24
N ALA A 11 0.87 10.61 13.22
CA ALA A 11 -0.48 11.17 13.07
C ALA A 11 -0.55 12.24 11.97
N THR A 12 0.47 13.08 11.85
CA THR A 12 0.53 14.13 10.82
C THR A 12 0.63 13.52 9.42
N ASN A 13 1.50 12.55 9.24
CA ASN A 13 1.67 11.87 7.95
C ASN A 13 0.41 11.10 7.56
N LEU A 14 -0.22 10.44 8.53
CA LEU A 14 -1.46 9.70 8.31
C LEU A 14 -2.58 10.63 7.85
N LYS A 15 -2.72 11.78 8.52
CA LYS A 15 -3.72 12.77 8.16
C LYS A 15 -3.47 13.34 6.77
N LEU A 16 -2.22 13.64 6.44
CA LEU A 16 -1.86 14.16 5.11
C LEU A 16 -2.23 13.15 4.02
N ALA A 17 -1.82 11.90 4.18
CA ALA A 17 -2.14 10.86 3.22
C ALA A 17 -3.66 10.70 3.05
N SER A 18 -4.40 10.70 4.17
CA SER A 18 -5.86 10.58 4.13
C SER A 18 -6.51 11.72 3.37
N LEU A 19 -6.05 12.95 3.59
CA LEU A 19 -6.57 14.12 2.88
C LEU A 19 -6.29 14.05 1.37
N LEU A 20 -5.07 13.67 1.00
CA LEU A 20 -4.70 13.52 -0.41
C LEU A 20 -5.57 12.48 -1.10
N LEU A 21 -5.80 11.35 -0.45
CA LEU A 21 -6.62 10.28 -1.01
C LEU A 21 -8.09 10.70 -1.12
N SER A 22 -8.62 11.33 -0.09
CA SER A 22 -10.01 11.80 -0.09
C SER A 22 -10.24 12.83 -1.19
N ASN A 23 -9.30 13.77 -1.36
CA ASN A 23 -9.39 14.79 -2.42
C ASN A 23 -9.34 14.17 -3.81
N ALA A 24 -8.72 13.02 -3.97
CA ALA A 24 -8.64 12.32 -5.24
C ALA A 24 -9.84 11.38 -5.48
N GLY A 25 -10.79 11.35 -4.56
CA GLY A 25 -11.99 10.52 -4.69
C GLY A 25 -11.87 9.11 -4.12
N HIS A 26 -10.79 8.82 -3.43
CA HIS A 26 -10.60 7.52 -2.77
C HIS A 26 -11.11 7.56 -1.32
N THR A 27 -11.36 6.39 -0.75
CA THR A 27 -11.79 6.26 0.65
C THR A 27 -10.63 5.70 1.47
N PRO A 28 -10.00 6.53 2.34
CA PRO A 28 -8.92 6.04 3.17
C PRO A 28 -9.42 5.24 4.38
N LEU A 29 -8.74 4.14 4.68
CA LEU A 29 -8.85 3.40 5.93
C LEU A 29 -7.52 3.59 6.64
N CYS A 30 -7.52 3.81 7.94
CA CYS A 30 -6.31 4.18 8.67
C CYS A 30 -5.94 3.17 9.75
N ALA A 31 -4.66 2.85 9.85
CA ALA A 31 -4.09 2.05 10.92
C ALA A 31 -2.79 2.71 11.39
N VAL A 32 -2.53 2.68 12.70
CA VAL A 32 -1.35 3.32 13.28
C VAL A 32 -0.21 2.35 13.55
N ASP A 33 -0.43 1.07 13.37
CA ASP A 33 0.60 0.04 13.53
C ASP A 33 0.34 -1.12 12.56
N ALA A 34 1.34 -1.99 12.44
CA ALA A 34 1.26 -3.10 11.49
C ALA A 34 0.19 -4.12 11.86
N GLU A 35 0.05 -4.43 13.14
CA GLU A 35 -0.92 -5.44 13.59
C GLU A 35 -2.34 -5.01 13.30
N THR A 36 -2.69 -3.76 13.61
CA THR A 36 -4.01 -3.20 13.27
C THR A 36 -4.20 -3.20 11.76
N GLY A 37 -3.15 -2.84 11.01
CA GLY A 37 -3.19 -2.83 9.55
C GLY A 37 -3.45 -4.21 8.96
N LEU A 38 -2.78 -5.25 9.48
CA LEU A 38 -3.01 -6.62 9.02
C LEU A 38 -4.45 -7.07 9.29
N THR A 39 -4.97 -6.74 10.48
CA THR A 39 -6.36 -7.06 10.83
C THR A 39 -7.35 -6.38 9.89
N LEU A 40 -7.14 -5.09 9.62
CA LEU A 40 -8.01 -4.34 8.70
C LEU A 40 -7.90 -4.84 7.26
N ALA A 41 -6.69 -5.18 6.82
CA ALA A 41 -6.51 -5.71 5.47
C ALA A 41 -7.30 -7.01 5.26
N HIS A 42 -7.28 -7.88 6.25
CA HIS A 42 -7.99 -9.14 6.20
C HIS A 42 -9.51 -8.93 6.28
N ALA A 43 -9.96 -8.08 7.21
CA ALA A 43 -11.39 -7.87 7.46
C ALA A 43 -12.06 -7.02 6.38
N GLU A 44 -11.38 -5.97 5.91
CA GLU A 44 -11.99 -4.98 5.02
C GLU A 44 -11.64 -5.18 3.54
N GLN A 45 -10.66 -5.99 3.23
CA GLN A 45 -10.24 -6.27 1.85
C GLN A 45 -10.09 -5.00 1.02
N PRO A 46 -9.18 -4.07 1.40
CA PRO A 46 -8.99 -2.84 0.65
C PRO A 46 -8.46 -3.12 -0.77
N ASP A 47 -8.62 -2.15 -1.64
CA ASP A 47 -8.15 -2.26 -3.01
C ASP A 47 -6.64 -2.06 -3.14
N LEU A 48 -6.04 -1.36 -2.18
CA LEU A 48 -4.62 -1.06 -2.18
C LEU A 48 -4.18 -0.70 -0.75
N ILE A 49 -2.91 -0.93 -0.44
CA ILE A 49 -2.33 -0.61 0.88
C ILE A 49 -1.13 0.31 0.69
N LEU A 50 -1.12 1.43 1.44
CA LEU A 50 0.06 2.27 1.62
C LEU A 50 0.71 1.86 2.93
N MET A 51 1.94 1.35 2.86
CA MET A 51 2.63 0.77 4.00
C MET A 51 3.89 1.54 4.34
N ASP A 52 3.91 2.22 5.50
CA ASP A 52 5.14 2.79 6.02
C ASP A 52 6.09 1.66 6.40
N ILE A 53 7.32 1.71 5.92
CA ILE A 53 8.31 0.69 6.24
C ILE A 53 8.76 0.80 7.69
N GLN A 54 8.88 2.02 8.20
CA GLN A 54 9.41 2.29 9.55
C GLN A 54 8.27 2.40 10.57
N LEU A 55 7.74 1.27 10.98
CA LEU A 55 6.70 1.19 12.00
C LEU A 55 7.28 0.67 13.31
N PRO A 56 6.76 1.12 14.47
CA PRO A 56 7.18 0.56 15.75
C PRO A 56 6.68 -0.89 15.89
N GLY A 57 7.45 -1.71 16.59
CA GLY A 57 7.13 -3.13 16.74
C GLY A 57 7.39 -3.88 15.45
N MET A 58 6.35 -4.44 14.84
CA MET A 58 6.48 -5.08 13.54
C MET A 58 6.68 -4.03 12.45
N ASP A 59 7.77 -4.14 11.69
CA ASP A 59 8.04 -3.20 10.61
C ASP A 59 7.17 -3.48 9.37
N GLY A 60 7.14 -2.49 8.45
CA GLY A 60 6.29 -2.58 7.27
C GLY A 60 6.68 -3.67 6.29
N LEU A 61 7.96 -4.01 6.19
CA LEU A 61 8.42 -5.08 5.29
C LEU A 61 7.98 -6.45 5.81
N THR A 62 8.08 -6.67 7.12
CA THR A 62 7.59 -7.89 7.74
C THR A 62 6.08 -8.04 7.55
N ALA A 63 5.34 -6.94 7.77
CA ALA A 63 3.89 -6.92 7.56
C ALA A 63 3.54 -7.24 6.10
N THR A 64 4.25 -6.66 5.15
CA THR A 64 4.03 -6.92 3.73
C THR A 64 4.27 -8.39 3.40
N ALA A 65 5.34 -8.98 3.91
CA ALA A 65 5.62 -10.39 3.69
C ALA A 65 4.49 -11.27 4.22
N LEU A 66 3.93 -10.93 5.37
CA LEU A 66 2.79 -11.67 5.93
C LEU A 66 1.54 -11.52 5.05
N LEU A 67 1.26 -10.32 4.56
CA LEU A 67 0.14 -10.09 3.64
C LEU A 67 0.29 -10.92 2.36
N LYS A 68 1.48 -11.03 1.82
CA LYS A 68 1.74 -11.74 0.57
C LYS A 68 1.72 -13.26 0.74
N LYS A 69 1.92 -13.76 1.95
CA LYS A 69 1.82 -15.18 2.25
C LYS A 69 0.40 -15.66 2.50
N ASP A 70 -0.50 -14.75 2.89
CA ASP A 70 -1.90 -15.07 3.16
C ASP A 70 -2.71 -14.95 1.87
N SER A 71 -3.33 -16.05 1.45
CA SER A 71 -4.11 -16.09 0.20
C SER A 71 -5.25 -15.07 0.19
N ALA A 72 -5.76 -14.69 1.36
CA ALA A 72 -6.83 -13.70 1.46
C ALA A 72 -6.38 -12.28 1.14
N THR A 73 -5.09 -11.97 1.30
CA THR A 73 -4.54 -10.62 1.11
C THR A 73 -3.42 -10.53 0.07
N ALA A 74 -2.94 -11.66 -0.42
CA ALA A 74 -1.78 -11.72 -1.32
C ALA A 74 -1.95 -10.89 -2.60
N ALA A 75 -3.16 -10.78 -3.11
CA ALA A 75 -3.44 -10.06 -4.36
C ALA A 75 -3.60 -8.55 -4.16
N ILE A 76 -3.66 -8.05 -2.91
CA ILE A 76 -3.81 -6.63 -2.65
C ILE A 76 -2.47 -5.92 -2.93
N PRO A 77 -2.43 -4.93 -3.84
CA PRO A 77 -1.18 -4.22 -4.10
C PRO A 77 -0.72 -3.41 -2.89
N VAL A 78 0.59 -3.39 -2.66
CA VAL A 78 1.21 -2.68 -1.53
C VAL A 78 2.24 -1.69 -2.07
N ILE A 79 2.08 -0.42 -1.70
CA ILE A 79 3.08 0.63 -1.96
C ILE A 79 3.85 0.87 -0.67
N ALA A 80 5.16 0.66 -0.70
CA ALA A 80 6.02 0.96 0.44
C ALA A 80 6.32 2.45 0.49
N LEU A 81 6.16 3.06 1.68
CA LEU A 81 6.50 4.46 1.92
C LEU A 81 7.70 4.50 2.85
N THR A 82 8.72 5.27 2.50
CA THR A 82 9.96 5.29 3.28
C THR A 82 10.62 6.65 3.27
N ALA A 83 11.25 7.02 4.40
CA ALA A 83 12.11 8.20 4.49
C ALA A 83 13.49 7.92 3.89
N MET A 84 13.83 6.66 3.65
CA MET A 84 15.12 6.25 3.10
C MET A 84 14.97 5.86 1.63
N ALA A 85 15.72 6.51 0.74
CA ALA A 85 15.61 6.32 -0.71
C ALA A 85 16.83 5.61 -1.30
N MET A 86 17.45 4.70 -0.55
CA MET A 86 18.62 3.95 -1.02
C MET A 86 18.22 2.73 -1.82
N ASN A 87 19.06 2.34 -2.78
CA ASN A 87 18.79 1.18 -3.64
C ASN A 87 18.60 -0.11 -2.84
N GLU A 88 19.33 -0.27 -1.74
CA GLU A 88 19.20 -1.44 -0.86
C GLU A 88 17.82 -1.54 -0.26
N ASP A 89 17.23 -0.40 0.13
CA ASP A 89 15.89 -0.36 0.72
C ASP A 89 14.82 -0.70 -0.31
N ARG A 90 15.01 -0.25 -1.55
CA ARG A 90 14.12 -0.61 -2.66
C ARG A 90 14.14 -2.10 -2.92
N GLU A 91 15.34 -2.71 -2.90
CA GLU A 91 15.48 -4.15 -3.13
C GLU A 91 14.83 -4.94 -1.99
N LYS A 92 15.00 -4.51 -0.74
CA LYS A 92 14.35 -5.14 0.41
C LYS A 92 12.83 -5.06 0.30
N ALA A 93 12.31 -3.92 -0.12
CA ALA A 93 10.86 -3.74 -0.31
C ALA A 93 10.34 -4.67 -1.40
N ARG A 94 11.05 -4.75 -2.52
CA ARG A 94 10.69 -5.63 -3.63
C ARG A 94 10.68 -7.09 -3.19
N MET A 95 11.70 -7.52 -2.46
CA MET A 95 11.82 -8.90 -1.97
C MET A 95 10.74 -9.25 -0.95
N ALA A 96 10.28 -8.27 -0.17
CA ALA A 96 9.18 -8.49 0.77
C ALA A 96 7.83 -8.61 0.05
N GLY A 97 7.76 -8.22 -1.22
CA GLY A 97 6.55 -8.33 -2.03
C GLY A 97 5.85 -7.00 -2.29
N CYS A 98 6.49 -5.86 -1.97
CA CYS A 98 5.91 -4.55 -2.30
C CYS A 98 5.83 -4.37 -3.81
N ASP A 99 4.73 -3.83 -4.27
CA ASP A 99 4.47 -3.64 -5.71
C ASP A 99 5.02 -2.32 -6.22
N ALA A 100 5.22 -1.35 -5.32
CA ALA A 100 5.82 -0.06 -5.64
C ALA A 100 6.51 0.49 -4.39
N TYR A 101 7.32 1.53 -4.59
CA TYR A 101 8.14 2.13 -3.55
C TYR A 101 8.16 3.64 -3.76
N ILE A 102 7.77 4.40 -2.73
CA ILE A 102 7.74 5.86 -2.79
C ILE A 102 8.51 6.43 -1.60
N ALA A 103 9.43 7.35 -1.89
CA ALA A 103 10.18 8.05 -0.85
C ALA A 103 9.35 9.20 -0.26
N LYS A 104 9.45 9.39 1.05
CA LYS A 104 8.88 10.57 1.72
C LYS A 104 9.81 11.78 1.53
N PRO A 105 9.31 13.00 1.50
CA PRO A 105 7.92 13.39 1.67
C PRO A 105 7.05 13.03 0.46
N LEU A 106 5.76 12.72 0.71
CA LEU A 106 4.85 12.29 -0.34
C LEU A 106 4.59 13.44 -1.31
N ARG A 107 4.81 13.16 -2.60
CA ARG A 107 4.44 14.07 -3.68
C ARG A 107 3.11 13.63 -4.25
N TYR A 108 2.15 14.54 -4.25
CA TYR A 108 0.78 14.27 -4.64
C TYR A 108 0.68 13.54 -5.99
N GLN A 109 1.33 14.09 -7.01
CA GLN A 109 1.25 13.53 -8.37
C GLN A 109 1.88 12.16 -8.47
N GLU A 110 3.04 11.98 -7.83
CA GLU A 110 3.75 10.69 -7.83
C GLU A 110 2.92 9.62 -7.13
N LEU A 111 2.35 9.95 -5.98
CA LEU A 111 1.53 9.01 -5.22
C LEU A 111 0.29 8.59 -6.01
N LEU A 112 -0.44 9.55 -6.57
CA LEU A 112 -1.67 9.24 -7.32
C LEU A 112 -1.37 8.44 -8.59
N ALA A 113 -0.27 8.76 -9.28
CA ALA A 113 0.12 8.01 -10.48
C ALA A 113 0.43 6.56 -10.14
N ALA A 114 1.15 6.30 -9.04
CA ALA A 114 1.45 4.94 -8.60
C ALA A 114 0.18 4.17 -8.23
N ILE A 115 -0.73 4.84 -7.52
CA ILE A 115 -2.01 4.24 -7.12
C ILE A 115 -2.81 3.84 -8.37
N ASP A 116 -2.96 4.76 -9.32
CA ASP A 116 -3.74 4.51 -10.53
C ASP A 116 -3.15 3.35 -11.34
N THR A 117 -1.82 3.30 -11.46
CA THR A 117 -1.15 2.23 -12.18
C THR A 117 -1.42 0.86 -11.54
N LEU A 118 -1.26 0.78 -10.22
CA LEU A 118 -1.47 -0.49 -9.51
C LEU A 118 -2.92 -0.92 -9.48
N LEU A 119 -3.86 0.03 -9.36
CA LEU A 119 -5.29 -0.28 -9.41
C LEU A 119 -5.70 -0.82 -10.79
N ALA A 120 -5.17 -0.25 -11.86
CA ALA A 120 -5.42 -0.73 -13.21
C ALA A 120 -4.90 -2.15 -13.40
N GLN A 121 -3.68 -2.43 -12.95
CA GLN A 121 -3.09 -3.77 -13.02
C GLN A 121 -3.89 -4.79 -12.21
N SER A 122 -4.35 -4.40 -11.03
CA SER A 122 -5.15 -5.26 -10.17
C SER A 122 -6.49 -5.62 -10.81
N ARG A 123 -7.14 -4.66 -11.49
CA ARG A 123 -8.38 -4.90 -12.23
C ARG A 123 -8.16 -5.89 -13.37
N GLU A 124 -7.08 -5.76 -14.10
CA GLU A 124 -6.72 -6.68 -15.17
C GLU A 124 -6.55 -8.10 -14.66
N ARG A 125 -5.93 -8.26 -13.48
CA ARG A 125 -5.77 -9.57 -12.84
C ARG A 125 -7.09 -10.19 -12.40
N LYS A 126 -8.01 -9.36 -11.90
CA LYS A 126 -9.34 -9.81 -11.45
C LYS A 126 -10.27 -10.14 -12.60
N ASN A 127 -10.16 -9.38 -13.69
CA ASN A 127 -11.00 -9.51 -14.87
C ASN A 127 -10.10 -9.58 -16.11
N PRO A 128 -9.34 -10.68 -16.28
CA PRO A 128 -8.48 -10.79 -17.45
C PRO A 128 -9.32 -10.75 -18.72
N MET A 129 -8.86 -10.00 -19.69
CA MET A 129 -9.49 -9.99 -21.02
C MET A 129 -9.47 -11.42 -21.56
N PRO A 130 -10.60 -11.91 -22.12
CA PRO A 130 -10.55 -13.22 -22.75
C PRO A 130 -9.55 -13.21 -23.90
N GLU A 131 -8.76 -14.27 -23.97
CA GLU A 131 -7.79 -14.38 -25.04
C GLU A 131 -8.54 -14.41 -26.39
N PRO A 132 -7.99 -13.77 -27.41
CA PRO A 132 -8.60 -13.87 -28.75
C PRO A 132 -8.59 -15.32 -29.22
N PRO A 133 -9.64 -15.73 -29.91
CA PRO A 133 -9.74 -17.10 -30.42
C PRO A 133 -8.66 -17.46 -31.41
#